data_ae51fd1ba509c1352bad48561b11373d
#
_entry.id   ae51fd1ba509c1352bad48561b11373d
#
_cell.length_a   1.000
_cell.length_b   1.000
_cell.length_c   1.000
_cell.angle_alpha   90.00
_cell.angle_beta   90.00
_cell.angle_gamma   90.00
#
_symmetry.space_group_name_H-M   'P 1'
#
loop_
_entity.id
_entity.type
_entity.pdbx_description
1 polymer ?
#
loop_
_entity_poly.entity_id
_entity_poly.type
_entity_poly.pdbx_seq_one_letter_code
_entity_poly.pdbx_strand_id
1 'polypeptide(L)'
;LESRVKLPLAPKVGHAGKIRANQWKYVDYDGDGRLDLVVGIGDWTDYGWDNAYNARGEWTNGPLHGYVYLARNSGTNARPQYVSPVKLTAGGQAIDVFGWPSPNFADFDGDGDLDLICGEFLDRFSYFENVGSRMRPRYASARRLEHKQRPIAMNLQMIVPAAIDWDKDGDIDLVVGDEDGRVALIEHTGRTRDGLPRFQPPRYFQQQAADMKFGALATPCGF
;
A
#
# COMPACT_ATOMS: atom_id res chain seq x y z
N LEU A 1 25.50 11.60 9.27
CA LEU A 1 24.08 11.83 8.94
C LEU A 1 23.99 13.07 8.06
N GLU A 2 24.38 12.91 6.80
CA GLU A 2 24.41 13.98 5.82
C GLU A 2 23.07 14.00 5.09
N SER A 3 22.45 15.17 5.10
CA SER A 3 21.25 15.61 4.37
C SER A 3 19.94 14.82 4.64
N ARG A 4 19.08 15.44 5.43
CA ARG A 4 17.65 15.11 5.46
C ARG A 4 17.04 15.46 4.11
N VAL A 5 16.59 14.47 3.35
CA VAL A 5 15.78 14.72 2.16
C VAL A 5 14.43 15.23 2.63
N LYS A 6 14.16 16.51 2.42
CA LYS A 6 12.80 17.06 2.58
C LYS A 6 12.03 16.72 1.31
N LEU A 7 11.12 15.77 1.39
CA LEU A 7 10.12 15.61 0.34
C LEU A 7 9.20 16.84 0.41
N PRO A 8 9.05 17.63 -0.65
CA PRO A 8 8.14 18.76 -0.66
C PRO A 8 6.69 18.28 -0.84
N LEU A 9 6.23 17.47 0.09
CA LEU A 9 4.81 17.21 0.27
C LEU A 9 4.25 18.51 0.87
N ALA A 10 3.94 19.47 0.00
CA ALA A 10 3.42 20.74 0.45
C ALA A 10 2.14 20.53 1.23
N PRO A 11 2.12 20.80 2.54
CA PRO A 11 0.86 20.89 3.25
C PRO A 11 0.07 22.01 2.59
N LYS A 12 -1.18 21.77 2.26
CA LYS A 12 -2.11 22.86 1.97
C LYS A 12 -2.06 23.79 3.18
N VAL A 13 -1.78 25.06 2.94
CA VAL A 13 -1.73 26.08 3.97
C VAL A 13 -3.01 26.00 4.80
N GLY A 14 -2.90 25.80 6.11
CA GLY A 14 -4.01 25.76 7.05
C GLY A 14 -4.31 24.42 7.72
N HIS A 15 -3.70 23.30 7.30
CA HIS A 15 -4.01 21.96 7.84
C HIS A 15 -2.77 21.17 8.28
N ALA A 16 -1.75 21.88 8.79
CA ALA A 16 -0.56 21.25 9.35
C ALA A 16 -0.95 20.23 10.45
N GLY A 17 -0.55 18.97 10.30
CA GLY A 17 -0.82 17.90 11.23
C GLY A 17 -1.95 16.92 10.85
N LYS A 18 -2.68 17.19 9.77
CA LYS A 18 -3.72 16.26 9.27
C LYS A 18 -3.24 15.34 8.15
N ILE A 19 -2.02 15.53 7.66
CA ILE A 19 -1.38 14.70 6.63
C ILE A 19 -0.23 13.93 7.26
N ARG A 20 -0.19 12.62 7.04
CA ARG A 20 0.84 11.74 7.59
C ARG A 20 1.41 10.83 6.53
N ALA A 21 2.76 10.75 6.45
CA ALA A 21 3.44 9.70 5.71
C ALA A 21 3.43 8.42 6.55
N ASN A 22 2.91 7.34 6.01
CA ASN A 22 2.70 6.12 6.77
C ASN A 22 3.69 5.02 6.41
N GLN A 23 3.87 4.80 5.12
CA GLN A 23 4.70 3.73 4.60
C GLN A 23 5.66 4.26 3.55
N TRP A 24 6.90 3.78 3.63
CA TRP A 24 7.98 4.15 2.73
C TRP A 24 8.52 2.87 2.10
N LYS A 25 8.60 2.84 0.78
CA LYS A 25 9.17 1.71 0.05
C LYS A 25 10.20 2.22 -0.95
N TYR A 26 11.29 1.47 -1.09
CA TYR A 26 12.22 1.63 -2.18
C TYR A 26 11.90 0.61 -3.25
N VAL A 27 11.75 1.04 -4.47
CA VAL A 27 11.43 0.21 -5.61
C VAL A 27 12.08 0.77 -6.87
N ASP A 28 12.63 -0.07 -7.70
CA ASP A 28 12.98 0.30 -9.07
C ASP A 28 11.68 0.39 -9.87
N TYR A 29 11.03 1.57 -9.79
CA TYR A 29 9.66 1.76 -10.26
C TYR A 29 9.52 1.58 -11.78
N ASP A 30 10.49 2.04 -12.56
CA ASP A 30 10.44 2.04 -14.02
C ASP A 30 11.53 1.21 -14.70
N GLY A 31 12.19 0.32 -13.98
CA GLY A 31 13.15 -0.61 -14.54
C GLY A 31 14.46 0.02 -14.98
N ASP A 32 14.80 1.20 -14.47
CA ASP A 32 16.04 1.89 -14.83
C ASP A 32 17.24 1.50 -13.96
N GLY A 33 17.04 0.60 -12.99
CA GLY A 33 18.04 0.10 -12.05
C GLY A 33 18.28 1.01 -10.86
N ARG A 34 17.56 2.11 -10.72
CA ARG A 34 17.65 3.03 -9.58
C ARG A 34 16.45 2.83 -8.65
N LEU A 35 16.73 2.84 -7.35
CA LEU A 35 15.69 2.74 -6.35
C LEU A 35 15.00 4.10 -6.17
N ASP A 36 13.77 4.17 -6.60
CA ASP A 36 12.85 5.28 -6.37
C ASP A 36 12.24 5.18 -4.97
N LEU A 37 11.69 6.27 -4.47
CA LEU A 37 11.00 6.32 -3.20
C LEU A 37 9.50 6.45 -3.41
N VAL A 38 8.76 5.47 -2.91
CA VAL A 38 7.30 5.52 -2.85
C VAL A 38 6.85 5.77 -1.43
N VAL A 39 5.86 6.64 -1.27
CA VAL A 39 5.33 7.03 0.03
C VAL A 39 3.81 6.95 0.04
N GLY A 40 3.28 6.18 0.97
CA GLY A 40 1.86 6.18 1.31
C GLY A 40 1.53 7.34 2.24
N ILE A 41 0.55 8.16 1.89
CA ILE A 41 0.15 9.35 2.63
C ILE A 41 -1.32 9.26 3.00
N GLY A 42 -1.60 9.26 4.32
CA GLY A 42 -2.96 9.48 4.83
C GLY A 42 -3.28 10.97 4.93
N ASP A 43 -4.37 11.40 4.33
CA ASP A 43 -4.85 12.79 4.39
C ASP A 43 -6.20 12.85 5.11
N TRP A 44 -6.17 13.37 6.33
CA TRP A 44 -7.30 13.50 7.25
C TRP A 44 -7.96 14.88 7.17
N THR A 45 -7.57 15.70 6.19
CA THR A 45 -8.01 17.10 6.13
C THR A 45 -9.52 17.22 6.06
N ASP A 46 -10.16 16.45 5.20
CA ASP A 46 -11.61 16.49 5.00
C ASP A 46 -12.36 15.60 6.01
N TYR A 47 -11.75 14.51 6.43
CA TYR A 47 -12.32 13.59 7.41
C TYR A 47 -12.34 14.18 8.83
N GLY A 48 -11.27 14.88 9.23
CA GLY A 48 -11.13 15.45 10.56
C GLY A 48 -10.81 14.41 11.64
N TRP A 49 -10.79 14.88 12.89
CA TRP A 49 -10.50 14.07 14.07
C TRP A 49 -11.68 14.00 15.06
N ASP A 50 -12.68 14.89 14.86
CA ASP A 50 -13.82 15.00 15.74
C ASP A 50 -14.92 14.01 15.35
N ASN A 51 -15.76 13.67 16.34
CA ASN A 51 -16.95 12.87 16.07
C ASN A 51 -17.94 13.71 15.24
N ALA A 52 -18.06 13.38 13.98
CA ALA A 52 -18.87 14.10 13.02
C ALA A 52 -20.17 13.35 12.67
N TYR A 53 -20.69 12.54 13.56
CA TYR A 53 -21.99 11.90 13.37
C TYR A 53 -23.13 12.85 13.72
N ASN A 54 -24.12 12.97 12.84
CA ASN A 54 -25.35 13.67 13.12
C ASN A 54 -26.29 12.83 14.03
N ALA A 55 -27.44 13.38 14.38
CA ALA A 55 -28.44 12.71 15.22
C ALA A 55 -29.02 11.42 14.61
N ARG A 56 -28.80 11.17 13.32
CA ARG A 56 -29.21 9.94 12.61
C ARG A 56 -28.10 8.92 12.51
N GLY A 57 -26.92 9.20 13.06
CA GLY A 57 -25.75 8.35 12.96
C GLY A 57 -25.04 8.40 11.60
N GLU A 58 -25.29 9.42 10.78
CA GLU A 58 -24.64 9.62 9.49
C GLU A 58 -23.38 10.46 9.66
N TRP A 59 -22.30 10.05 8.99
CA TRP A 59 -21.04 10.79 8.96
C TRP A 59 -21.21 12.06 8.10
N THR A 60 -20.84 13.22 8.63
CA THR A 60 -21.07 14.53 8.00
C THR A 60 -19.82 15.20 7.45
N ASN A 61 -18.63 14.70 7.79
CA ASN A 61 -17.38 15.17 7.23
C ASN A 61 -17.09 14.53 5.87
N GLY A 62 -16.04 14.98 5.21
CA GLY A 62 -15.57 14.41 3.96
C GLY A 62 -14.91 13.02 4.13
N PRO A 63 -14.44 12.43 3.02
CA PRO A 63 -13.79 11.14 3.05
C PRO A 63 -12.40 11.21 3.70
N LEU A 64 -11.94 10.07 4.19
CA LEU A 64 -10.55 9.86 4.57
C LEU A 64 -9.76 9.46 3.32
N HIS A 65 -8.83 10.29 2.91
CA HIS A 65 -8.03 10.07 1.72
C HIS A 65 -6.72 9.34 2.00
N GLY A 66 -6.30 8.52 1.05
CA GLY A 66 -5.03 7.81 1.09
C GLY A 66 -4.32 7.83 -0.25
N TYR A 67 -3.29 8.67 -0.39
CA TYR A 67 -2.58 8.89 -1.64
C TYR A 67 -1.23 8.18 -1.67
N VAL A 68 -0.84 7.71 -2.85
CA VAL A 68 0.49 7.14 -3.10
C VAL A 68 1.32 8.14 -3.89
N TYR A 69 2.48 8.51 -3.36
CA TYR A 69 3.43 9.42 -4.00
C TYR A 69 4.67 8.69 -4.45
N LEU A 70 5.20 9.10 -5.60
CA LEU A 70 6.46 8.63 -6.17
C LEU A 70 7.44 9.80 -6.26
N ALA A 71 8.63 9.62 -5.70
CA ALA A 71 9.78 10.48 -5.90
C ALA A 71 10.87 9.71 -6.65
N ARG A 72 11.06 10.04 -7.94
CA ARG A 72 12.04 9.39 -8.82
C ARG A 72 13.46 9.71 -8.36
N ASN A 73 14.34 8.72 -8.44
CA ASN A 73 15.74 8.89 -8.17
C ASN A 73 16.52 9.27 -9.44
N SER A 74 16.89 10.52 -9.56
CA SER A 74 17.72 11.03 -10.66
C SER A 74 19.23 10.85 -10.44
N GLY A 75 19.62 10.38 -9.25
CA GLY A 75 21.00 10.10 -8.88
C GLY A 75 21.40 8.64 -9.10
N THR A 76 22.05 8.04 -8.12
CA THR A 76 22.41 6.61 -8.09
C THR A 76 21.93 5.97 -6.80
N ASN A 77 21.92 4.64 -6.71
CA ASN A 77 21.53 3.95 -5.47
C ASN A 77 22.47 4.27 -4.29
N ALA A 78 23.76 4.55 -4.56
CA ALA A 78 24.73 4.95 -3.54
C ALA A 78 24.63 6.43 -3.14
N ARG A 79 24.13 7.29 -4.03
CA ARG A 79 23.93 8.73 -3.82
C ARG A 79 22.60 9.17 -4.45
N PRO A 80 21.48 8.84 -3.81
CA PRO A 80 20.18 9.13 -4.38
C PRO A 80 19.88 10.63 -4.40
N GLN A 81 19.25 11.07 -5.48
CA GLN A 81 18.74 12.43 -5.65
C GLN A 81 17.28 12.35 -6.07
N TYR A 82 16.39 12.52 -5.11
CA TYR A 82 14.95 12.42 -5.38
C TYR A 82 14.39 13.71 -5.94
N VAL A 83 13.68 13.60 -7.06
CA VAL A 83 12.92 14.72 -7.63
C VAL A 83 11.65 14.97 -6.81
N SER A 84 10.99 16.10 -7.04
CA SER A 84 9.73 16.42 -6.37
C SER A 84 8.71 15.30 -6.54
N PRO A 85 8.10 14.82 -5.44
CA PRO A 85 7.14 13.74 -5.50
C PRO A 85 5.90 14.11 -6.31
N VAL A 86 5.36 13.13 -7.02
CA VAL A 86 4.09 13.22 -7.73
C VAL A 86 3.13 12.17 -7.22
N LYS A 87 1.83 12.48 -7.20
CA LYS A 87 0.81 11.46 -6.91
C LYS A 87 0.78 10.45 -8.05
N LEU A 88 0.82 9.16 -7.73
CA LEU A 88 0.54 8.12 -8.69
C LEU A 88 -0.94 8.17 -9.11
N THR A 89 -1.17 7.77 -10.36
CA THR A 89 -2.52 7.77 -10.94
C THR A 89 -2.90 6.36 -11.43
N ALA A 90 -4.17 6.04 -11.35
CA ALA A 90 -4.77 4.82 -11.86
C ALA A 90 -6.11 5.15 -12.53
N GLY A 91 -6.35 4.60 -13.72
CA GLY A 91 -7.55 4.93 -14.51
C GLY A 91 -7.69 6.43 -14.82
N GLY A 92 -6.57 7.17 -14.87
CA GLY A 92 -6.55 8.63 -15.12
C GLY A 92 -6.87 9.51 -13.92
N GLN A 93 -7.07 8.93 -12.72
CA GLN A 93 -7.30 9.66 -11.47
C GLN A 93 -6.15 9.41 -10.49
N ALA A 94 -5.94 10.30 -9.51
CA ALA A 94 -5.00 10.02 -8.44
C ALA A 94 -5.41 8.73 -7.72
N ILE A 95 -4.44 7.87 -7.39
CA ILE A 95 -4.68 6.73 -6.51
C ILE A 95 -5.12 7.29 -5.17
N ASP A 96 -6.34 6.94 -4.78
CA ASP A 96 -6.96 7.37 -3.54
C ASP A 96 -7.66 6.15 -2.90
N VAL A 97 -7.04 5.59 -1.88
CA VAL A 97 -7.58 4.48 -1.09
C VAL A 97 -8.09 5.00 0.24
N PHE A 98 -8.82 4.19 0.99
CA PHE A 98 -9.34 4.63 2.27
C PHE A 98 -8.24 4.78 3.31
N GLY A 99 -7.80 6.01 3.51
CA GLY A 99 -6.99 6.50 4.62
C GLY A 99 -5.50 6.21 4.53
N TRP A 100 -5.05 5.05 4.93
CA TRP A 100 -3.66 4.75 5.26
C TRP A 100 -3.02 3.80 4.23
N PRO A 101 -2.60 4.29 3.05
CA PRO A 101 -2.07 3.40 2.02
C PRO A 101 -0.73 2.78 2.43
N SER A 102 -0.65 1.46 2.29
CA SER A 102 0.58 0.70 2.41
C SER A 102 0.93 0.07 1.06
N PRO A 103 1.66 0.80 0.18
CA PRO A 103 1.91 0.37 -1.18
C PRO A 103 2.93 -0.77 -1.25
N ASN A 104 2.69 -1.75 -2.11
CA ASN A 104 3.62 -2.82 -2.46
C ASN A 104 3.60 -3.07 -3.95
N PHE A 105 4.79 -3.15 -4.54
CA PHE A 105 4.99 -3.35 -5.97
C PHE A 105 5.62 -4.71 -6.19
N ALA A 106 4.98 -5.51 -7.04
CA ALA A 106 5.49 -6.78 -7.52
C ALA A 106 4.76 -7.16 -8.82
N ASP A 107 5.30 -8.11 -9.55
CA ASP A 107 4.64 -8.75 -10.68
C ASP A 107 3.63 -9.76 -10.13
N PHE A 108 2.40 -9.30 -9.83
CA PHE A 108 1.36 -10.15 -9.24
C PHE A 108 0.59 -10.95 -10.29
N ASP A 109 0.60 -10.54 -11.54
CA ASP A 109 -0.07 -11.27 -12.62
C ASP A 109 0.89 -12.01 -13.56
N GLY A 110 2.22 -11.82 -13.36
CA GLY A 110 3.33 -12.51 -14.02
C GLY A 110 3.49 -12.16 -15.49
N ASP A 111 3.17 -10.94 -15.84
CA ASP A 111 3.39 -10.40 -17.17
C ASP A 111 4.78 -9.73 -17.33
N GLY A 112 5.56 -9.61 -16.24
CA GLY A 112 6.92 -9.11 -16.21
C GLY A 112 7.02 -7.63 -15.86
N ASP A 113 5.93 -6.98 -15.50
CA ASP A 113 5.94 -5.59 -15.00
C ASP A 113 5.47 -5.49 -13.54
N LEU A 114 5.49 -4.30 -12.97
CA LEU A 114 5.14 -4.15 -11.55
C LEU A 114 3.72 -3.60 -11.40
N ASP A 115 2.87 -4.43 -10.85
CA ASP A 115 1.57 -4.05 -10.30
C ASP A 115 1.70 -3.37 -8.95
N LEU A 116 0.59 -2.85 -8.44
CA LEU A 116 0.52 -2.25 -7.12
C LEU A 116 -0.62 -2.87 -6.30
N ILE A 117 -0.28 -3.36 -5.11
CA ILE A 117 -1.26 -3.65 -4.07
C ILE A 117 -1.08 -2.66 -2.92
N CYS A 118 -2.18 -2.00 -2.52
CA CYS A 118 -2.25 -1.16 -1.34
C CYS A 118 -3.06 -1.85 -0.24
N GLY A 119 -2.47 -1.99 0.96
CA GLY A 119 -3.24 -2.11 2.18
C GLY A 119 -3.90 -0.77 2.51
N GLU A 120 -5.09 -0.81 3.10
CA GLU A 120 -5.86 0.38 3.46
C GLU A 120 -5.90 0.60 4.98
N PHE A 121 -6.46 1.71 5.42
CA PHE A 121 -6.68 1.98 6.85
C PHE A 121 -7.59 0.93 7.50
N LEU A 122 -8.57 0.42 6.74
CA LEU A 122 -9.39 -0.69 7.19
C LEU A 122 -8.69 -2.04 6.89
N ASP A 123 -9.46 -3.06 6.66
CA ASP A 123 -9.08 -4.48 6.61
C ASP A 123 -8.83 -5.03 5.20
N ARG A 124 -8.93 -4.19 4.15
CA ARG A 124 -9.00 -4.61 2.74
C ARG A 124 -7.81 -4.16 1.92
N PHE A 125 -7.73 -4.73 0.72
CA PHE A 125 -6.66 -4.48 -0.24
C PHE A 125 -7.22 -3.93 -1.54
N SER A 126 -6.56 -2.89 -2.06
CA SER A 126 -6.77 -2.40 -3.42
C SER A 126 -5.64 -2.87 -4.33
N TYR A 127 -5.97 -3.54 -5.41
CA TYR A 127 -5.08 -3.96 -6.48
C TYR A 127 -5.20 -3.04 -7.69
N PHE A 128 -4.09 -2.65 -8.25
CA PHE A 128 -3.97 -1.81 -9.43
C PHE A 128 -3.04 -2.52 -10.42
N GLU A 129 -3.63 -3.11 -11.46
CA GLU A 129 -2.93 -3.75 -12.56
C GLU A 129 -2.13 -2.72 -13.36
N ASN A 130 -0.87 -3.01 -13.65
CA ASN A 130 -0.10 -2.22 -14.59
C ASN A 130 -0.44 -2.65 -16.02
N VAL A 131 -1.23 -1.88 -16.71
CA VAL A 131 -1.61 -2.09 -18.12
C VAL A 131 -0.68 -1.32 -19.08
N GLY A 132 0.46 -0.94 -18.60
CA GLY A 132 1.50 -0.23 -19.37
C GLY A 132 2.66 -1.12 -19.77
N SER A 133 3.80 -0.92 -19.16
CA SER A 133 4.97 -1.78 -19.29
C SER A 133 5.92 -1.52 -18.11
N ARG A 134 6.88 -2.41 -17.89
CA ARG A 134 7.92 -2.30 -16.86
C ARG A 134 8.63 -0.92 -16.84
N MET A 135 8.88 -0.33 -18.00
CA MET A 135 9.57 0.95 -18.14
C MET A 135 8.63 2.17 -18.18
N ARG A 136 7.36 1.96 -18.41
CA ARG A 136 6.32 3.00 -18.49
C ARG A 136 5.05 2.52 -17.80
N PRO A 137 5.07 2.40 -16.48
CA PRO A 137 3.92 1.92 -15.73
C PRO A 137 2.69 2.81 -15.93
N ARG A 138 1.55 2.15 -16.09
CA ARG A 138 0.24 2.79 -16.22
C ARG A 138 -0.81 1.92 -15.57
N TYR A 139 -1.34 2.35 -14.46
CA TYR A 139 -2.25 1.54 -13.66
C TYR A 139 -3.70 1.66 -14.11
N ALA A 140 -4.38 0.52 -14.18
CA ALA A 140 -5.82 0.44 -14.31
C ALA A 140 -6.50 0.90 -13.01
N SER A 141 -7.80 1.17 -13.06
CA SER A 141 -8.60 1.49 -11.88
C SER A 141 -8.54 0.36 -10.84
N ALA A 142 -8.64 0.75 -9.56
CA ALA A 142 -8.59 -0.19 -8.46
C ALA A 142 -9.59 -1.33 -8.57
N ARG A 143 -9.15 -2.53 -8.20
CA ARG A 143 -9.99 -3.70 -7.96
C ARG A 143 -9.75 -4.21 -6.54
N ARG A 144 -10.76 -4.82 -5.93
CA ARG A 144 -10.59 -5.49 -4.64
C ARG A 144 -9.95 -6.86 -4.85
N LEU A 145 -9.04 -7.25 -3.96
CA LEU A 145 -8.62 -8.65 -3.91
C LEU A 145 -9.79 -9.49 -3.39
N GLU A 146 -10.09 -10.58 -4.11
CA GLU A 146 -11.24 -11.41 -3.82
C GLU A 146 -10.88 -12.91 -3.79
N HIS A 147 -11.55 -13.64 -2.90
CA HIS A 147 -11.58 -15.09 -2.90
C HIS A 147 -13.04 -15.57 -3.01
N LYS A 148 -13.37 -16.36 -4.07
CA LYS A 148 -14.72 -16.86 -4.33
C LYS A 148 -15.80 -15.76 -4.28
N GLN A 149 -15.53 -14.63 -4.95
CA GLN A 149 -16.42 -13.46 -5.05
C GLN A 149 -16.66 -12.73 -3.69
N ARG A 150 -15.81 -12.94 -2.72
CA ARG A 150 -15.83 -12.21 -1.45
C ARG A 150 -14.52 -11.44 -1.30
N PRO A 151 -14.57 -10.17 -0.90
CA PRO A 151 -13.35 -9.42 -0.64
C PRO A 151 -12.47 -10.14 0.41
N ILE A 152 -11.19 -10.23 0.13
CA ILE A 152 -10.20 -10.66 1.12
C ILE A 152 -10.05 -9.54 2.13
N ALA A 153 -10.20 -9.88 3.41
CA ALA A 153 -10.13 -8.94 4.51
C ALA A 153 -9.35 -9.54 5.68
N MET A 154 -8.58 -8.68 6.35
CA MET A 154 -7.99 -9.00 7.64
C MET A 154 -9.05 -8.90 8.74
N ASN A 155 -8.75 -9.43 9.93
CA ASN A 155 -9.69 -9.33 11.06
C ASN A 155 -9.66 -7.95 11.73
N LEU A 156 -8.58 -7.18 11.54
CA LEU A 156 -8.37 -5.87 12.14
C LEU A 156 -7.88 -4.86 11.09
N GLN A 157 -7.77 -3.63 11.51
CA GLN A 157 -7.45 -2.46 10.69
C GLN A 157 -5.94 -2.18 10.61
N MET A 158 -5.59 -1.08 9.94
CA MET A 158 -4.22 -0.58 9.78
C MET A 158 -3.27 -1.64 9.21
N ILE A 159 -3.71 -2.29 8.15
CA ILE A 159 -3.00 -3.41 7.56
C ILE A 159 -1.77 -2.95 6.77
N VAL A 160 -0.68 -3.69 6.96
CA VAL A 160 0.60 -3.43 6.31
C VAL A 160 1.06 -4.69 5.59
N PRO A 161 0.77 -4.82 4.29
CA PRO A 161 1.28 -5.92 3.48
C PRO A 161 2.77 -5.75 3.15
N ALA A 162 3.46 -6.87 3.04
CA ALA A 162 4.76 -7.02 2.42
C ALA A 162 4.69 -8.12 1.37
N ALA A 163 5.06 -7.77 0.14
CA ALA A 163 5.11 -8.69 -0.99
C ALA A 163 6.37 -9.56 -0.90
N ILE A 164 6.22 -10.87 -0.98
CA ILE A 164 7.31 -11.85 -0.89
C ILE A 164 6.87 -13.18 -1.50
N ASP A 165 7.73 -13.85 -2.24
CA ASP A 165 7.55 -15.26 -2.61
C ASP A 165 7.87 -16.13 -1.38
N TRP A 166 6.83 -16.47 -0.59
CA TRP A 166 6.96 -17.12 0.71
C TRP A 166 7.35 -18.59 0.61
N ASP A 167 6.75 -19.30 -0.31
CA ASP A 167 6.95 -20.75 -0.48
C ASP A 167 7.87 -21.11 -1.65
N LYS A 168 8.36 -20.10 -2.38
CA LYS A 168 9.29 -20.20 -3.50
C LYS A 168 8.70 -20.94 -4.71
N ASP A 169 7.43 -20.73 -4.96
CA ASP A 169 6.74 -21.28 -6.12
C ASP A 169 6.77 -20.34 -7.35
N GLY A 170 7.26 -19.11 -7.15
CA GLY A 170 7.40 -18.06 -8.18
C GLY A 170 6.23 -17.09 -8.23
N ASP A 171 5.14 -17.32 -7.50
CA ASP A 171 4.05 -16.37 -7.33
C ASP A 171 4.31 -15.49 -6.08
N ILE A 172 3.94 -14.23 -6.13
CA ILE A 172 4.23 -13.31 -5.02
C ILE A 172 3.08 -13.29 -4.02
N ASP A 173 3.38 -13.72 -2.81
CA ASP A 173 2.46 -13.73 -1.66
C ASP A 173 2.43 -12.38 -0.93
N LEU A 174 1.52 -12.25 0.04
CA LEU A 174 1.47 -11.14 0.97
C LEU A 174 1.62 -11.64 2.41
N VAL A 175 2.63 -11.14 3.11
CA VAL A 175 2.71 -11.23 4.57
C VAL A 175 2.19 -9.94 5.14
N VAL A 176 1.13 -9.98 5.94
CA VAL A 176 0.36 -8.81 6.34
C VAL A 176 0.32 -8.68 7.85
N GLY A 177 0.78 -7.55 8.36
CA GLY A 177 0.61 -7.17 9.76
C GLY A 177 -0.63 -6.32 9.98
N ASP A 178 -1.19 -6.35 11.18
CA ASP A 178 -2.34 -5.55 11.60
C ASP A 178 -2.04 -4.69 12.84
N GLU A 179 -3.03 -3.88 13.25
CA GLU A 179 -2.89 -2.93 14.37
C GLU A 179 -2.69 -3.61 15.73
N ASP A 180 -3.11 -4.85 15.91
CA ASP A 180 -2.95 -5.62 17.15
C ASP A 180 -1.62 -6.41 17.19
N GLY A 181 -0.77 -6.22 16.19
CA GLY A 181 0.54 -6.87 16.09
C GLY A 181 0.47 -8.31 15.59
N ARG A 182 -0.66 -8.76 15.05
CA ARG A 182 -0.77 -10.08 14.43
C ARG A 182 -0.27 -10.04 13.00
N VAL A 183 0.21 -11.17 12.53
CA VAL A 183 0.71 -11.33 11.17
C VAL A 183 0.00 -12.49 10.51
N ALA A 184 -0.41 -12.32 9.26
CA ALA A 184 -1.01 -13.35 8.44
C ALA A 184 -0.28 -13.53 7.11
N LEU A 185 -0.30 -14.73 6.58
CA LEU A 185 0.03 -15.04 5.19
C LEU A 185 -1.25 -15.02 4.35
N ILE A 186 -1.20 -14.34 3.23
CA ILE A 186 -2.19 -14.38 2.16
C ILE A 186 -1.50 -14.98 0.95
N GLU A 187 -1.68 -16.26 0.75
CA GLU A 187 -1.00 -17.07 -0.26
C GLU A 187 -1.57 -16.77 -1.65
N HIS A 188 -0.69 -16.47 -2.59
CA HIS A 188 -1.02 -16.38 -4.00
C HIS A 188 -1.13 -17.81 -4.59
N THR A 189 -2.11 -18.06 -5.42
CA THR A 189 -2.41 -19.40 -5.96
C THR A 189 -2.59 -19.40 -7.47
N GLY A 190 -1.87 -18.52 -8.14
CA GLY A 190 -1.95 -18.33 -9.58
C GLY A 190 -2.95 -17.26 -10.01
N ARG A 191 -3.52 -17.38 -11.20
CA ARG A 191 -4.29 -16.31 -11.84
C ARG A 191 -5.66 -16.75 -12.29
N THR A 192 -6.57 -15.79 -12.43
CA THR A 192 -7.85 -16.01 -13.11
C THR A 192 -7.65 -16.11 -14.62
N ARG A 193 -8.73 -16.46 -15.37
CA ARG A 193 -8.70 -16.44 -16.83
C ARG A 193 -8.42 -15.04 -17.40
N ASP A 194 -8.77 -14.01 -16.67
CA ASP A 194 -8.59 -12.60 -17.05
C ASP A 194 -7.23 -12.03 -16.57
N GLY A 195 -6.30 -12.90 -16.14
CA GLY A 195 -4.95 -12.52 -15.70
C GLY A 195 -4.85 -11.99 -14.26
N LEU A 196 -5.96 -11.83 -13.54
CA LEU A 196 -5.94 -11.30 -12.17
C LEU A 196 -5.28 -12.26 -11.19
N PRO A 197 -4.49 -11.74 -10.23
CA PRO A 197 -3.91 -12.57 -9.17
C PRO A 197 -5.00 -13.18 -8.29
N ARG A 198 -4.80 -14.43 -7.88
CA ARG A 198 -5.72 -15.19 -7.02
C ARG A 198 -5.07 -15.47 -5.69
N PHE A 199 -5.69 -15.02 -4.63
CA PHE A 199 -5.20 -15.20 -3.27
C PHE A 199 -6.15 -16.05 -2.43
N GLN A 200 -5.57 -16.75 -1.44
CA GLN A 200 -6.32 -17.40 -0.36
C GLN A 200 -6.71 -16.37 0.70
N PRO A 201 -7.72 -16.66 1.54
CA PRO A 201 -8.00 -15.88 2.74
C PRO A 201 -6.81 -15.83 3.69
N PRO A 202 -6.69 -14.78 4.54
CA PRO A 202 -5.60 -14.66 5.50
C PRO A 202 -5.48 -15.86 6.42
N ARG A 203 -4.28 -16.42 6.53
CA ARG A 203 -3.90 -17.45 7.50
C ARG A 203 -2.96 -16.85 8.53
N TYR A 204 -3.48 -16.62 9.74
CA TYR A 204 -2.69 -16.02 10.81
C TYR A 204 -1.62 -16.97 11.32
N PHE A 205 -0.41 -16.45 11.52
CA PHE A 205 0.65 -17.17 12.20
C PHE A 205 0.28 -17.36 13.67
N GLN A 206 0.57 -18.56 14.20
CA GLN A 206 0.36 -18.82 15.61
C GLN A 206 1.45 -18.12 16.44
N GLN A 207 1.04 -17.33 17.40
CA GLN A 207 1.94 -16.77 18.39
C GLN A 207 2.23 -17.85 19.45
N GLN A 208 3.50 -18.01 19.84
CA GLN A 208 3.89 -19.03 20.84
C GLN A 208 3.37 -18.75 22.25
N ALA A 209 3.01 -17.50 22.52
CA ALA A 209 2.38 -17.10 23.78
C ALA A 209 1.19 -16.18 23.48
N ALA A 210 0.03 -16.51 24.04
CA ALA A 210 -1.21 -15.75 23.89
C ALA A 210 -1.08 -14.28 24.34
N ASP A 211 -0.12 -13.99 25.21
CA ASP A 211 0.09 -12.67 25.80
C ASP A 211 1.29 -11.90 25.22
N MET A 212 2.04 -12.49 24.29
CA MET A 212 3.14 -11.79 23.61
C MET A 212 2.60 -11.05 22.37
N LYS A 213 2.12 -9.83 22.59
CA LYS A 213 1.88 -8.88 21.52
C LYS A 213 3.21 -8.23 21.12
N PHE A 214 3.64 -8.38 19.88
CA PHE A 214 4.81 -7.69 19.35
C PHE A 214 4.51 -6.21 19.02
N GLY A 215 3.90 -5.50 19.97
CA GLY A 215 3.54 -4.10 19.81
C GLY A 215 2.25 -3.89 19.01
N ALA A 216 1.83 -2.64 18.92
CA ALA A 216 0.82 -2.21 17.96
C ALA A 216 1.48 -1.97 16.59
N LEU A 217 0.77 -2.25 15.49
CA LEU A 217 1.20 -2.05 14.10
C LEU A 217 2.37 -2.97 13.69
N ALA A 218 2.10 -4.24 13.47
CA ALA A 218 3.09 -5.12 12.85
C ALA A 218 3.38 -4.66 11.41
N THR A 219 4.66 -4.39 11.14
CA THR A 219 5.12 -3.99 9.81
C THR A 219 6.10 -5.07 9.31
N PRO A 220 5.63 -6.09 8.59
CA PRO A 220 6.49 -7.09 8.00
C PRO A 220 7.47 -6.46 7.01
N CYS A 221 8.70 -6.96 6.97
CA CYS A 221 9.71 -6.55 6.00
C CYS A 221 10.33 -7.81 5.38
N GLY A 222 10.26 -7.91 4.06
CA GLY A 222 10.94 -8.94 3.28
C GLY A 222 12.33 -8.45 2.82
N PHE A 223 13.30 -9.36 2.74
CA PHE A 223 14.66 -9.10 2.24
C PHE A 223 14.95 -10.00 1.04
#